data_ee8c329e62a813782bd931b312ce7291
#
_entry.id   ee8c329e62a813782bd931b312ce7291
#
_cell.length_a   1.000
_cell.length_b   1.000
_cell.length_c   1.000
_cell.angle_alpha   90.00
_cell.angle_beta   90.00
_cell.angle_gamma   90.00
#
_symmetry.space_group_name_H-M   'P 1'
#
loop_
_entity.id
_entity.type
_entity.pdbx_description
1 polymer ?
#
loop_
_entity_poly.entity_id
_entity_poly.type
_entity_poly.pdbx_seq_one_letter_code
_entity_poly.pdbx_strand_id
1 'polypeptide(L)'
;MPKKLLSLLLCTIFILSGCSFGGADKTPKLQFEVIESTVTSVGLRYSIKNQDSRKTVWSFGEAFGIERQEENGWVPIDYITPEPPLWIMIGYSVKSGKTSRWEVDWTALYGELVPGIYRIAKDFTRTEGSTTEKYTFYANFTVK
;
A
#
# COMPACT_ATOMS: atom_id res chain seq x y z
N MET A 1 -51.51 61.46 -11.92
CA MET A 1 -50.56 60.98 -10.94
C MET A 1 -50.55 59.45 -11.02
N PRO A 2 -49.52 58.83 -11.55
CA PRO A 2 -49.48 57.37 -11.61
C PRO A 2 -49.02 56.78 -10.33
N LYS A 3 -49.77 55.83 -9.75
CA LYS A 3 -49.48 55.05 -8.57
C LYS A 3 -48.41 54.01 -8.94
N LYS A 4 -47.25 54.09 -8.28
CA LYS A 4 -46.18 53.07 -8.42
C LYS A 4 -46.63 51.79 -7.70
N LEU A 5 -46.80 50.72 -8.44
CA LEU A 5 -47.00 49.37 -7.94
C LEU A 5 -45.62 48.81 -7.53
N LEU A 6 -45.41 48.61 -6.24
CA LEU A 6 -44.22 47.98 -5.69
C LEU A 6 -44.43 46.46 -5.74
N SER A 7 -43.84 45.82 -6.74
CA SER A 7 -43.86 44.34 -6.85
C SER A 7 -42.85 43.77 -5.86
N LEU A 8 -43.38 43.11 -4.81
CA LEU A 8 -42.58 42.38 -3.80
C LEU A 8 -42.22 41.01 -4.39
N LEU A 9 -40.97 40.89 -4.89
CA LEU A 9 -40.43 39.63 -5.38
C LEU A 9 -40.00 38.75 -4.18
N LEU A 10 -40.85 37.78 -3.84
CA LEU A 10 -40.58 36.81 -2.78
C LEU A 10 -39.59 35.78 -3.32
N CYS A 11 -38.30 35.98 -2.95
CA CYS A 11 -37.22 35.05 -3.31
C CYS A 11 -37.27 33.85 -2.33
N THR A 12 -37.91 32.75 -2.74
CA THR A 12 -37.87 31.47 -2.01
C THR A 12 -36.50 30.82 -2.17
N ILE A 13 -35.68 30.96 -1.14
CA ILE A 13 -34.40 30.25 -1.06
C ILE A 13 -34.69 28.78 -0.74
N PHE A 14 -34.61 27.91 -1.74
CA PHE A 14 -34.54 26.47 -1.54
C PHE A 14 -33.16 26.13 -0.97
N ILE A 15 -33.09 25.90 0.36
CA ILE A 15 -31.92 25.29 0.99
C ILE A 15 -31.98 23.79 0.64
N LEU A 16 -31.26 23.41 -0.41
CA LEU A 16 -30.94 22.02 -0.68
C LEU A 16 -29.97 21.56 0.43
N SER A 17 -30.53 20.96 1.46
CA SER A 17 -29.75 20.17 2.42
C SER A 17 -29.18 18.97 1.67
N GLY A 18 -27.98 19.16 1.07
CA GLY A 18 -27.20 18.08 0.55
C GLY A 18 -26.79 17.16 1.70
N CYS A 19 -27.49 16.05 1.88
CA CYS A 19 -26.98 14.92 2.66
C CYS A 19 -25.69 14.47 1.95
N SER A 20 -24.53 14.94 2.43
CA SER A 20 -23.26 14.27 2.17
C SER A 20 -23.39 12.87 2.75
N PHE A 21 -23.72 11.91 1.90
CA PHE A 21 -23.41 10.52 2.18
C PHE A 21 -21.88 10.46 2.28
N GLY A 22 -21.37 10.45 3.50
CA GLY A 22 -19.98 10.20 3.80
C GLY A 22 -19.66 8.79 3.32
N GLY A 23 -19.25 8.66 2.05
CA GLY A 23 -18.63 7.44 1.58
C GLY A 23 -17.41 7.21 2.47
N ALA A 24 -17.40 6.09 3.19
CA ALA A 24 -16.23 5.71 3.97
C ALA A 24 -15.02 5.76 3.04
N ASP A 25 -13.98 6.46 3.45
CA ASP A 25 -12.72 6.55 2.72
C ASP A 25 -12.17 5.12 2.54
N LYS A 26 -12.30 4.60 1.31
CA LYS A 26 -11.88 3.25 0.94
C LYS A 26 -10.39 3.16 0.60
N THR A 27 -9.68 4.27 0.70
CA THR A 27 -8.23 4.28 0.44
C THR A 27 -7.52 3.36 1.42
N PRO A 28 -6.73 2.39 0.92
CA PRO A 28 -5.97 1.49 1.79
C PRO A 28 -5.01 2.26 2.68
N LYS A 29 -5.03 1.99 3.98
CA LYS A 29 -4.17 2.64 4.98
C LYS A 29 -3.16 1.65 5.57
N LEU A 30 -2.43 0.97 4.68
CA LEU A 30 -1.30 0.12 5.04
C LEU A 30 0.00 0.91 4.83
N GLN A 31 0.83 0.97 5.87
CA GLN A 31 2.19 1.50 5.78
C GLN A 31 3.15 0.33 5.67
N PHE A 32 3.89 0.27 4.56
CA PHE A 32 4.89 -0.74 4.28
C PHE A 32 6.22 -0.04 4.04
N GLU A 33 7.19 -0.25 4.94
CA GLU A 33 8.43 0.52 4.98
C GLU A 33 9.64 -0.37 5.27
N VAL A 34 10.74 -0.10 4.56
CA VAL A 34 12.05 -0.70 4.85
C VAL A 34 12.67 0.00 6.04
N ILE A 35 13.35 -0.76 6.90
CA ILE A 35 14.19 -0.24 7.99
C ILE A 35 15.60 -0.07 7.42
N GLU A 36 15.89 1.13 6.89
CA GLU A 36 17.11 1.44 6.13
C GLU A 36 18.41 1.02 6.81
N SER A 37 18.50 1.12 8.14
CA SER A 37 19.69 0.72 8.89
C SER A 37 19.98 -0.78 8.85
N THR A 38 19.07 -1.59 8.31
CA THR A 38 19.19 -3.05 8.22
C THR A 38 19.50 -3.54 6.81
N VAL A 39 19.55 -2.63 5.84
CA VAL A 39 19.79 -2.98 4.44
C VAL A 39 21.23 -3.46 4.25
N THR A 40 21.35 -4.61 3.60
CA THR A 40 22.60 -5.21 3.15
C THR A 40 22.50 -5.58 1.67
N SER A 41 23.57 -6.09 1.07
CA SER A 41 23.51 -6.61 -0.30
C SER A 41 22.65 -7.86 -0.46
N VAL A 42 22.32 -8.56 0.62
CA VAL A 42 21.62 -9.86 0.62
C VAL A 42 20.30 -9.89 1.39
N GLY A 43 19.91 -8.80 2.05
CA GLY A 43 18.68 -8.80 2.84
C GLY A 43 18.39 -7.47 3.52
N LEU A 44 17.21 -7.38 4.14
CA LEU A 44 16.78 -6.22 4.92
C LEU A 44 15.67 -6.61 5.92
N ARG A 45 15.33 -5.67 6.79
CA ARG A 45 14.10 -5.73 7.59
C ARG A 45 13.11 -4.67 7.13
N TYR A 46 11.84 -5.01 7.25
CA TYR A 46 10.74 -4.08 6.95
C TYR A 46 9.67 -4.11 8.03
N SER A 47 8.86 -3.07 8.07
CA SER A 47 7.70 -2.96 8.95
C SER A 47 6.43 -2.84 8.15
N ILE A 48 5.36 -3.43 8.67
CA ILE A 48 4.00 -3.33 8.15
C ILE A 48 3.13 -2.79 9.28
N LYS A 49 2.45 -1.66 9.04
CA LYS A 49 1.51 -1.06 9.99
C LYS A 49 0.14 -0.94 9.36
N ASN A 50 -0.86 -1.56 9.98
CA ASN A 50 -2.24 -1.43 9.58
C ASN A 50 -2.87 -0.21 10.26
N GLN A 51 -3.14 0.84 9.48
CA GLN A 51 -3.77 2.09 9.94
C GLN A 51 -5.25 2.18 9.52
N ASP A 52 -5.81 1.11 8.96
CA ASP A 52 -7.20 1.01 8.58
C ASP A 52 -8.13 0.89 9.81
N SER A 53 -9.44 0.88 9.56
CA SER A 53 -10.49 0.74 10.57
C SER A 53 -10.35 -0.56 11.38
N ARG A 54 -10.97 -0.60 12.56
CA ARG A 54 -10.90 -1.75 13.49
C ARG A 54 -11.38 -3.08 12.90
N LYS A 55 -12.15 -3.05 11.81
CA LYS A 55 -12.71 -4.24 11.15
C LYS A 55 -11.82 -4.76 10.02
N THR A 56 -10.74 -4.06 9.71
CA THR A 56 -9.87 -4.39 8.59
C THR A 56 -8.69 -5.23 9.04
N VAL A 57 -8.45 -6.32 8.33
CA VAL A 57 -7.29 -7.18 8.48
C VAL A 57 -6.51 -7.17 7.17
N TRP A 58 -5.21 -6.96 7.26
CA TRP A 58 -4.28 -7.16 6.15
C TRP A 58 -3.58 -8.49 6.30
N SER A 59 -3.59 -9.29 5.24
CA SER A 59 -2.86 -10.56 5.18
C SER A 59 -1.88 -10.56 4.00
N PHE A 60 -0.81 -11.34 4.14
CA PHE A 60 0.26 -11.45 3.14
C PHE A 60 0.98 -12.79 3.31
N GLY A 61 1.65 -13.23 2.26
CA GLY A 61 2.50 -14.43 2.28
C GLY A 61 3.99 -14.08 2.36
N GLU A 62 4.84 -15.06 2.16
CA GLU A 62 6.30 -14.88 2.12
C GLU A 62 6.80 -14.28 0.81
N ALA A 63 6.06 -14.47 -0.28
CA ALA A 63 6.44 -14.01 -1.61
C ALA A 63 6.75 -12.49 -1.65
N PHE A 64 7.81 -12.15 -2.34
CA PHE A 64 8.20 -10.77 -2.65
C PHE A 64 8.97 -10.73 -3.97
N GLY A 65 9.07 -9.54 -4.56
CA GLY A 65 9.92 -9.25 -5.69
C GLY A 65 10.87 -8.10 -5.39
N ILE A 66 11.97 -8.00 -6.12
CA ILE A 66 12.89 -6.87 -6.06
C ILE A 66 12.96 -6.24 -7.43
N GLU A 67 12.87 -4.92 -7.48
CA GLU A 67 13.04 -4.12 -8.68
C GLU A 67 14.15 -3.11 -8.46
N ARG A 68 14.94 -2.84 -9.51
CA ARG A 68 16.00 -1.84 -9.55
C ARG A 68 15.50 -0.59 -10.25
N GLN A 69 15.90 0.58 -9.76
CA GLN A 69 15.67 1.83 -10.45
C GLN A 69 16.68 1.99 -11.60
N GLU A 70 16.17 2.14 -12.80
CA GLU A 70 16.92 2.39 -14.04
C GLU A 70 16.47 3.73 -14.63
N GLU A 71 17.12 4.18 -15.72
CA GLU A 71 16.78 5.46 -16.38
C GLU A 71 15.30 5.55 -16.80
N ASN A 72 14.73 4.44 -17.26
CA ASN A 72 13.37 4.36 -17.78
C ASN A 72 12.32 3.84 -16.76
N GLY A 73 12.70 3.76 -15.49
CA GLY A 73 11.79 3.33 -14.42
C GLY A 73 12.27 2.13 -13.63
N TRP A 74 11.33 1.40 -13.03
CA TRP A 74 11.60 0.24 -12.21
C TRP A 74 11.65 -1.04 -13.05
N VAL A 75 12.72 -1.80 -12.91
CA VAL A 75 12.94 -3.05 -13.65
C VAL A 75 13.06 -4.20 -12.66
N PRO A 76 12.23 -5.25 -12.79
CA PRO A 76 12.36 -6.44 -11.97
C PRO A 76 13.75 -7.08 -12.14
N ILE A 77 14.30 -7.58 -11.02
CA ILE A 77 15.54 -8.36 -11.04
C ILE A 77 15.19 -9.83 -11.27
N ASP A 78 15.90 -10.44 -12.19
CA ASP A 78 15.74 -11.86 -12.47
C ASP A 78 16.26 -12.72 -11.32
N TYR A 79 15.66 -13.86 -11.11
CA TYR A 79 16.18 -14.88 -10.20
C TYR A 79 17.50 -15.45 -10.73
N ILE A 80 18.41 -15.79 -9.81
CA ILE A 80 19.68 -16.45 -10.16
C ILE A 80 19.47 -17.92 -10.58
N THR A 81 18.28 -18.49 -10.29
CA THR A 81 17.88 -19.83 -10.71
C THR A 81 16.97 -19.75 -11.94
N PRO A 82 17.05 -20.73 -12.88
CA PRO A 82 16.20 -20.73 -14.07
C PRO A 82 14.70 -20.90 -13.76
N GLU A 83 14.37 -21.51 -12.63
CA GLU A 83 13.01 -21.76 -12.20
C GLU A 83 12.59 -20.74 -11.13
N PRO A 84 11.34 -20.24 -11.20
CA PRO A 84 10.83 -19.35 -10.15
C PRO A 84 10.77 -20.09 -8.81
N PRO A 85 10.96 -19.36 -7.69
CA PRO A 85 10.93 -19.96 -6.37
C PRO A 85 9.56 -20.55 -6.04
N LEU A 86 9.56 -21.69 -5.38
CA LEU A 86 8.37 -22.24 -4.75
C LEU A 86 8.15 -21.58 -3.40
N TRP A 87 7.18 -20.67 -3.36
CA TRP A 87 6.80 -20.02 -2.11
C TRP A 87 5.94 -20.94 -1.27
N ILE A 88 6.27 -21.05 0.02
CA ILE A 88 5.41 -21.77 0.96
C ILE A 88 4.12 -20.98 1.17
N MET A 89 3.00 -21.69 1.24
CA MET A 89 1.68 -21.09 1.38
C MET A 89 1.35 -20.80 2.85
N ILE A 90 2.23 -20.04 3.52
CA ILE A 90 1.97 -19.53 4.86
C ILE A 90 1.41 -18.11 4.75
N GLY A 91 0.28 -17.88 5.41
CA GLY A 91 -0.34 -16.56 5.49
C GLY A 91 -0.12 -15.92 6.85
N TYR A 92 0.28 -14.66 6.83
CA TYR A 92 0.44 -13.81 8.01
C TYR A 92 -0.63 -12.72 8.00
N SER A 93 -0.94 -12.16 9.17
CA SER A 93 -1.93 -11.09 9.25
C SER A 93 -1.52 -9.98 10.21
N VAL A 94 -1.93 -8.75 9.86
CA VAL A 94 -1.76 -7.56 10.70
C VAL A 94 -3.12 -6.92 10.94
N LYS A 95 -3.58 -7.01 12.20
CA LYS A 95 -4.85 -6.41 12.63
C LYS A 95 -4.73 -4.89 12.70
N SER A 96 -5.87 -4.21 12.60
CA SER A 96 -5.96 -2.76 12.75
C SER A 96 -5.20 -2.23 13.98
N GLY A 97 -4.47 -1.14 13.77
CA GLY A 97 -3.64 -0.49 14.79
C GLY A 97 -2.37 -1.23 15.18
N LYS A 98 -2.09 -2.39 14.58
CA LYS A 98 -0.90 -3.20 14.88
C LYS A 98 0.21 -2.96 13.87
N THR A 99 1.44 -3.13 14.36
CA THR A 99 2.66 -3.13 13.56
C THR A 99 3.35 -4.48 13.72
N SER A 100 3.82 -5.04 12.63
CA SER A 100 4.69 -6.21 12.62
C SER A 100 5.99 -5.90 11.88
N ARG A 101 7.07 -6.59 12.25
CA ARG A 101 8.38 -6.46 11.62
C ARG A 101 8.83 -7.81 11.12
N TRP A 102 9.46 -7.80 9.96
CA TRP A 102 9.88 -8.98 9.22
C TRP A 102 11.27 -8.80 8.68
N GLU A 103 11.94 -9.92 8.45
CA GLU A 103 13.25 -9.97 7.83
C GLU A 103 13.16 -10.78 6.54
N VAL A 104 13.84 -10.34 5.50
CA VAL A 104 14.02 -11.11 4.29
C VAL A 104 15.52 -11.27 4.01
N ASP A 105 15.90 -12.47 3.60
CA ASP A 105 17.16 -12.80 2.99
C ASP A 105 16.87 -13.27 1.56
N TRP A 106 17.52 -12.67 0.59
CA TRP A 106 17.33 -13.02 -0.81
C TRP A 106 18.54 -13.65 -1.48
N THR A 107 19.55 -14.05 -0.69
CA THR A 107 20.79 -14.66 -1.19
C THR A 107 20.49 -15.81 -2.17
N ALA A 108 19.56 -16.71 -1.82
CA ALA A 108 19.19 -17.84 -2.66
C ALA A 108 18.38 -17.48 -3.90
N LEU A 109 17.72 -16.30 -3.92
CA LEU A 109 16.86 -15.87 -5.02
C LEU A 109 17.54 -14.95 -6.00
N TYR A 110 18.27 -13.96 -5.49
CA TYR A 110 18.86 -12.88 -6.29
C TYR A 110 20.38 -12.76 -6.13
N GLY A 111 20.99 -13.52 -5.20
CA GLY A 111 22.40 -13.35 -4.85
C GLY A 111 22.66 -12.02 -4.15
N GLU A 112 23.87 -11.51 -4.29
CA GLU A 112 24.24 -10.19 -3.78
C GLU A 112 23.82 -9.10 -4.76
N LEU A 113 23.05 -8.12 -4.29
CA LEU A 113 22.71 -6.95 -5.07
C LEU A 113 23.90 -5.99 -5.11
N VAL A 114 24.18 -5.45 -6.30
CA VAL A 114 25.19 -4.41 -6.47
C VAL A 114 24.67 -3.06 -5.92
N PRO A 115 25.56 -2.11 -5.58
CA PRO A 115 25.12 -0.78 -5.15
C PRO A 115 24.13 -0.14 -6.09
N GLY A 116 23.06 0.43 -5.53
CA GLY A 116 21.97 1.02 -6.33
C GLY A 116 20.72 1.30 -5.53
N ILE A 117 19.73 1.86 -6.22
CA ILE A 117 18.39 2.13 -5.65
C ILE A 117 17.44 1.01 -6.08
N TYR A 118 16.74 0.48 -5.13
CA TYR A 118 15.85 -0.67 -5.28
C TYR A 118 14.51 -0.42 -4.60
N ARG A 119 13.53 -1.27 -4.90
CA ARG A 119 12.31 -1.41 -4.12
C ARG A 119 11.95 -2.88 -3.96
N ILE A 120 11.43 -3.21 -2.78
CA ILE A 120 10.79 -4.50 -2.54
C ILE A 120 9.30 -4.36 -2.86
N ALA A 121 8.78 -5.29 -3.66
CA ALA A 121 7.37 -5.41 -4.02
C ALA A 121 6.75 -6.56 -3.24
N LYS A 122 5.58 -6.35 -2.64
CA LYS A 122 4.90 -7.36 -1.86
C LYS A 122 3.39 -7.26 -2.00
N ASP A 123 2.74 -8.41 -2.18
CA ASP A 123 1.30 -8.50 -2.30
C ASP A 123 0.64 -8.61 -0.93
N PHE A 124 -0.44 -7.87 -0.77
CA PHE A 124 -1.27 -7.85 0.42
C PHE A 124 -2.74 -8.03 0.06
N THR A 125 -3.46 -8.68 0.93
CA THR A 125 -4.91 -8.84 0.84
C THR A 125 -5.57 -8.08 1.98
N ARG A 126 -6.43 -7.12 1.64
CA ARG A 126 -7.26 -6.36 2.58
C ARG A 126 -8.60 -7.07 2.74
N THR A 127 -8.98 -7.40 3.95
CA THR A 127 -10.28 -7.98 4.24
C THR A 127 -11.03 -7.11 5.23
N GLU A 128 -12.28 -6.74 4.88
CA GLU A 128 -13.20 -6.00 5.73
C GLU A 128 -14.61 -6.61 5.61
N GLY A 129 -15.06 -7.29 6.65
CA GLY A 129 -16.30 -8.09 6.61
C GLY A 129 -16.19 -9.21 5.59
N SER A 130 -17.08 -9.20 4.58
CA SER A 130 -17.08 -10.17 3.46
C SER A 130 -16.31 -9.68 2.23
N THR A 131 -15.79 -8.47 2.25
CA THR A 131 -15.05 -7.88 1.11
C THR A 131 -13.57 -8.18 1.22
N THR A 132 -12.98 -8.63 0.12
CA THR A 132 -11.56 -8.94 0.01
C THR A 132 -10.99 -8.29 -1.25
N GLU A 133 -9.90 -7.55 -1.09
CA GLU A 133 -9.22 -6.81 -2.16
C GLU A 133 -7.72 -7.09 -2.11
N LYS A 134 -7.08 -7.17 -3.27
CA LYS A 134 -5.62 -7.39 -3.38
C LYS A 134 -4.92 -6.11 -3.81
N TYR A 135 -3.75 -5.87 -3.22
CA TYR A 135 -2.90 -4.72 -3.50
C TYR A 135 -1.44 -5.14 -3.52
N THR A 136 -0.66 -4.53 -4.40
CA THR A 136 0.81 -4.61 -4.35
C THR A 136 1.34 -3.31 -3.75
N PHE A 137 2.12 -3.41 -2.69
CA PHE A 137 2.84 -2.29 -2.09
C PHE A 137 4.33 -2.39 -2.37
N TYR A 138 4.95 -1.23 -2.44
CA TYR A 138 6.37 -1.08 -2.71
C TYR A 138 7.04 -0.30 -1.59
N ALA A 139 8.24 -0.70 -1.20
CA ALA A 139 9.07 0.04 -0.27
C ALA A 139 10.49 0.18 -0.83
N ASN A 140 10.96 1.42 -0.94
CA ASN A 140 12.26 1.73 -1.54
C ASN A 140 13.39 1.50 -0.52
N PHE A 141 14.59 1.17 -1.03
CA PHE A 141 15.82 1.03 -0.24
C PHE A 141 17.05 1.26 -1.10
N THR A 142 18.18 1.51 -0.45
CA THR A 142 19.46 1.73 -1.13
C THR A 142 20.49 0.72 -0.65
N VAL A 143 21.10 -0.02 -1.59
CA VAL A 143 22.29 -0.84 -1.34
C VAL A 143 23.51 0.04 -1.59
N LYS A 144 24.45 0.08 -0.63
CA LYS A 144 25.66 0.91 -0.64
C LYS A 144 26.88 0.10 -1.02
#